data_e666cd447f429f1016deb3f341a0351c
#
_entry.id   e666cd447f429f1016deb3f341a0351c
#
_cell.length_a   1.000
_cell.length_b   1.000
_cell.length_c   1.000
_cell.angle_alpha   90.00
_cell.angle_beta   90.00
_cell.angle_gamma   90.00
#
_symmetry.space_group_name_H-M   'P 1'
#
loop_
_entity.id
_entity.type
_entity.pdbx_description
1 polymer ?
#
loop_
_entity_poly.entity_id
_entity_poly.type
_entity_poly.pdbx_seq_one_letter_code
_entity_poly.pdbx_strand_id
1 'polypeptide(L)'
;GDTLRWSVPEGQWVIAQVSRSTLYTGFQAGTERGGVVPRYPSLLMPEVTKRFIELTHKQYAAHFNEKLGTLFTSTFTDEPSSMALPFPNLGYGVYPWKEVVSELFEERYGVALNDVLLPMMLDEGAEGQQLRYQYFKIIADCMSLNYFKQVREYCTSQKLLSGGHLLVEESMMAHVPLYGDIMACYREMDIPGIDVLTGMPSFTRRYLYSSRLASSAAELNGHTRVMTESCPISDYNFYNGKEAPSIEIKGTLNRQMVGGVTDFNNYLELQHEDSTGRKAFNDYIARVAMMISDGVRASRIAVYYPIETLWTKYRPLATGLQSWDNVAGGDPKAQQLSALFDRVSDCL
;
A
#
# COMPACT_ATOMS: atom_id res chain seq x y z
N GLY A 1 -2.68 -34.53 -16.27
CA GLY A 1 -2.41 -33.14 -16.61
C GLY A 1 -2.54 -32.98 -18.10
N ASP A 2 -3.05 -31.86 -18.53
CA ASP A 2 -3.26 -31.55 -19.93
C ASP A 2 -1.90 -31.34 -20.61
N THR A 3 -1.69 -32.01 -21.75
CA THR A 3 -0.46 -31.91 -22.51
C THR A 3 -0.76 -31.19 -23.81
N LEU A 4 -0.13 -30.02 -24.01
CA LEU A 4 -0.13 -29.35 -25.31
C LEU A 4 0.85 -30.03 -26.24
N ARG A 5 0.38 -30.51 -27.39
CA ARG A 5 1.20 -30.98 -28.49
C ARG A 5 1.07 -29.99 -29.64
N TRP A 6 2.18 -29.43 -30.04
CA TRP A 6 2.22 -28.44 -31.12
C TRP A 6 3.37 -28.75 -32.09
N SER A 7 3.04 -28.80 -33.39
CA SER A 7 4.06 -28.90 -34.45
C SER A 7 4.60 -27.50 -34.71
N VAL A 8 5.80 -27.23 -34.23
CA VAL A 8 6.40 -25.88 -34.27
C VAL A 8 6.76 -25.55 -35.73
N PRO A 9 6.18 -24.50 -36.35
CA PRO A 9 6.58 -24.01 -37.65
C PRO A 9 8.02 -23.45 -37.64
N GLU A 10 8.63 -23.25 -38.81
CA GLU A 10 9.89 -22.52 -38.90
C GLU A 10 9.75 -21.09 -38.34
N GLY A 11 10.74 -20.63 -37.56
CA GLY A 11 10.76 -19.29 -36.96
C GLY A 11 11.23 -19.29 -35.53
N GLN A 12 11.21 -18.09 -34.91
CA GLN A 12 11.44 -17.89 -33.48
C GLN A 12 10.09 -17.76 -32.79
N TRP A 13 9.88 -18.52 -31.73
CA TRP A 13 8.62 -18.60 -31.02
C TRP A 13 8.81 -18.34 -29.53
N VAL A 14 7.83 -17.67 -28.95
CA VAL A 14 7.68 -17.54 -27.50
C VAL A 14 6.43 -18.30 -27.09
N ILE A 15 6.58 -19.23 -26.16
CA ILE A 15 5.48 -19.97 -25.58
C ILE A 15 5.20 -19.32 -24.22
N ALA A 16 4.00 -18.77 -24.06
CA ALA A 16 3.54 -18.19 -22.81
C ALA A 16 2.41 -19.05 -22.23
N GLN A 17 2.56 -19.45 -20.98
CA GLN A 17 1.49 -20.08 -20.22
C GLN A 17 0.90 -19.07 -19.26
N VAL A 18 -0.38 -18.75 -19.42
CA VAL A 18 -1.13 -17.88 -18.52
C VAL A 18 -2.11 -18.74 -17.73
N SER A 19 -2.06 -18.65 -16.43
CA SER A 19 -2.94 -19.42 -15.55
C SER A 19 -3.52 -18.53 -14.42
N ARG A 20 -4.68 -18.91 -13.93
CA ARG A 20 -5.26 -18.33 -12.72
C ARG A 20 -4.84 -19.17 -11.52
N SER A 21 -4.34 -18.50 -10.49
CA SER A 21 -3.99 -19.17 -9.24
C SER A 21 -4.34 -18.27 -8.05
N THR A 22 -4.50 -18.87 -6.90
CA THR A 22 -4.65 -18.14 -5.64
C THR A 22 -3.26 -17.88 -5.08
N LEU A 23 -2.81 -16.63 -5.12
CA LEU A 23 -1.49 -16.24 -4.61
C LEU A 23 -1.45 -16.02 -3.12
N TYR A 24 -2.60 -16.03 -2.48
CA TYR A 24 -2.68 -15.74 -1.07
C TYR A 24 -2.30 -16.97 -0.23
N THR A 25 -1.01 -17.23 -0.18
CA THR A 25 -0.40 -18.12 0.82
C THR A 25 0.48 -17.27 1.74
N GLY A 26 0.05 -16.05 2.04
CA GLY A 26 1.02 -15.26 2.36
C GLY A 26 1.20 -14.49 3.55
N PHE A 27 2.03 -13.58 3.44
CA PHE A 27 2.47 -12.67 4.44
C PHE A 27 1.46 -11.54 4.54
N GLN A 28 0.63 -11.59 5.59
CA GLN A 28 -0.11 -10.43 6.04
C GLN A 28 -0.15 -10.40 7.55
N ALA A 29 -0.22 -9.23 8.12
CA ALA A 29 -0.30 -9.02 9.54
C ALA A 29 -1.34 -9.96 10.17
N GLY A 30 -0.91 -10.80 11.08
CA GLY A 30 -1.76 -11.71 11.84
C GLY A 30 -2.10 -13.07 11.21
N THR A 31 -1.75 -13.36 9.95
CA THR A 31 -2.05 -14.66 9.32
C THR A 31 -0.98 -15.73 9.51
N GLU A 32 0.19 -15.37 9.99
CA GLU A 32 1.35 -16.25 10.14
C GLU A 32 1.25 -17.27 11.27
N ARG A 33 0.34 -17.07 12.18
CA ARG A 33 0.24 -17.88 13.40
C ARG A 33 -0.74 -19.02 13.19
N GLY A 34 -0.25 -20.17 12.73
CA GLY A 34 -1.03 -21.41 12.79
C GLY A 34 -1.02 -22.34 11.59
N GLY A 35 -0.21 -22.11 10.59
CA GLY A 35 0.08 -23.11 9.53
C GLY A 35 -1.02 -23.34 8.50
N VAL A 36 -2.17 -22.69 8.59
CA VAL A 36 -3.22 -22.73 7.56
C VAL A 36 -3.56 -21.29 7.21
N VAL A 37 -3.10 -20.85 6.05
CA VAL A 37 -3.47 -19.54 5.52
C VAL A 37 -4.83 -19.68 4.82
N PRO A 38 -5.91 -19.10 5.36
CA PRO A 38 -7.19 -19.10 4.66
C PRO A 38 -7.06 -18.30 3.36
N ARG A 39 -7.89 -18.63 2.39
CA ARG A 39 -7.97 -17.85 1.15
C ARG A 39 -8.37 -16.41 1.49
N TYR A 40 -7.55 -15.46 1.09
CA TYR A 40 -7.86 -14.05 1.31
C TYR A 40 -8.90 -13.57 0.29
N PRO A 41 -9.91 -12.81 0.72
CA PRO A 41 -10.92 -12.31 -0.19
C PRO A 41 -10.35 -11.22 -1.12
N SER A 42 -10.80 -11.17 -2.36
CA SER A 42 -10.34 -10.15 -3.32
C SER A 42 -10.99 -8.81 -3.05
N LEU A 43 -10.19 -7.81 -2.66
CA LEU A 43 -10.66 -6.45 -2.42
C LEU A 43 -11.02 -5.69 -3.72
N LEU A 44 -10.73 -6.27 -4.88
CA LEU A 44 -11.20 -5.75 -6.16
C LEU A 44 -12.72 -5.87 -6.34
N MET A 45 -13.38 -6.72 -5.56
CA MET A 45 -14.81 -7.02 -5.65
C MET A 45 -15.61 -6.21 -4.63
N PRO A 46 -16.57 -5.39 -5.06
CA PRO A 46 -17.33 -4.54 -4.14
C PRO A 46 -18.18 -5.32 -3.12
N GLU A 47 -18.70 -6.48 -3.50
CA GLU A 47 -19.49 -7.34 -2.61
C GLU A 47 -18.65 -7.96 -1.48
N VAL A 48 -17.36 -8.15 -1.70
CA VAL A 48 -16.43 -8.64 -0.67
C VAL A 48 -16.29 -7.62 0.45
N THR A 49 -16.05 -6.36 0.10
CA THR A 49 -15.97 -5.27 1.09
C THR A 49 -17.29 -5.06 1.81
N LYS A 50 -18.40 -5.11 1.09
CA LYS A 50 -19.73 -5.06 1.70
C LYS A 50 -19.91 -6.16 2.76
N ARG A 51 -19.51 -7.39 2.41
CA ARG A 51 -19.58 -8.53 3.35
C ARG A 51 -18.61 -8.37 4.52
N PHE A 52 -17.44 -7.85 4.30
CA PHE A 52 -16.48 -7.53 5.36
C PHE A 52 -17.06 -6.51 6.35
N ILE A 53 -17.65 -5.42 5.86
CA ILE A 53 -18.34 -4.43 6.70
C ILE A 53 -19.46 -5.07 7.52
N GLU A 54 -20.24 -5.99 6.92
CA GLU A 54 -21.30 -6.70 7.63
C GLU A 54 -20.80 -7.58 8.77
N LEU A 55 -19.69 -8.29 8.53
CA LEU A 55 -19.14 -9.27 9.48
C LEU A 55 -18.30 -8.61 10.57
N THR A 56 -17.79 -7.39 10.36
CA THR A 56 -16.91 -6.68 11.28
C THR A 56 -17.53 -5.38 11.76
N HIS A 57 -17.48 -4.35 10.96
CA HIS A 57 -17.86 -2.98 11.34
C HIS A 57 -19.29 -2.88 11.88
N LYS A 58 -20.26 -3.54 11.25
CA LYS A 58 -21.64 -3.55 11.73
C LYS A 58 -21.81 -4.24 13.09
N GLN A 59 -20.98 -5.26 13.37
CA GLN A 59 -21.02 -5.94 14.67
C GLN A 59 -20.52 -5.03 15.79
N TYR A 60 -19.41 -4.32 15.53
CA TYR A 60 -18.93 -3.29 16.46
C TYR A 60 -19.94 -2.16 16.65
N ALA A 61 -20.53 -1.68 15.57
CA ALA A 61 -21.54 -0.62 15.63
C ALA A 61 -22.77 -1.05 16.45
N ALA A 62 -23.27 -2.27 16.25
CA ALA A 62 -24.39 -2.80 17.00
C ALA A 62 -24.07 -2.97 18.51
N HIS A 63 -22.83 -3.31 18.85
CA HIS A 63 -22.42 -3.51 20.23
C HIS A 63 -22.10 -2.21 20.97
N PHE A 64 -21.47 -1.25 20.31
CA PHE A 64 -20.96 -0.02 20.94
C PHE A 64 -21.82 1.22 20.66
N ASN A 65 -22.73 1.18 19.74
CA ASN A 65 -23.70 2.19 19.32
C ASN A 65 -23.43 3.63 19.85
N GLU A 66 -23.85 3.96 21.06
CA GLU A 66 -23.75 5.30 21.65
C GLU A 66 -22.31 5.78 21.90
N LYS A 67 -21.34 4.88 21.85
CA LYS A 67 -19.91 5.18 22.04
C LYS A 67 -19.21 5.53 20.72
N LEU A 68 -19.85 5.30 19.58
CA LEU A 68 -19.32 5.66 18.27
C LEU A 68 -19.33 7.18 18.08
N GLY A 69 -18.24 7.70 17.56
CA GLY A 69 -18.02 9.13 17.39
C GLY A 69 -17.67 9.87 18.70
N THR A 70 -17.61 9.17 19.84
CA THR A 70 -17.23 9.73 21.13
C THR A 70 -16.04 9.02 21.75
N LEU A 71 -16.22 7.77 22.18
CA LEU A 71 -15.13 6.93 22.68
C LEU A 71 -14.37 6.24 21.53
N PHE A 72 -15.11 5.69 20.59
CA PHE A 72 -14.55 5.13 19.35
C PHE A 72 -14.70 6.18 18.25
N THR A 73 -13.58 6.77 17.84
CA THR A 73 -13.58 7.89 16.89
C THR A 73 -13.14 7.52 15.49
N SER A 74 -12.44 6.39 15.36
CA SER A 74 -11.92 5.93 14.08
C SER A 74 -11.82 4.41 14.01
N THR A 75 -11.68 3.90 12.79
CA THR A 75 -11.26 2.54 12.50
C THR A 75 -9.81 2.54 12.05
N PHE A 76 -9.17 1.38 12.13
CA PHE A 76 -7.82 1.17 11.67
C PHE A 76 -7.81 -0.03 10.71
N THR A 77 -7.23 0.15 9.53
CA THR A 77 -7.01 -0.92 8.55
C THR A 77 -5.51 -1.14 8.37
N ASP A 78 -5.11 -2.40 8.33
CA ASP A 78 -3.73 -2.86 8.28
C ASP A 78 -3.51 -3.54 6.92
N GLU A 79 -2.69 -2.93 6.07
CA GLU A 79 -2.16 -3.42 4.80
C GLU A 79 -3.16 -4.04 3.79
N PRO A 80 -4.38 -3.51 3.59
CA PRO A 80 -5.29 -4.05 2.58
C PRO A 80 -4.71 -3.83 1.17
N SER A 81 -4.62 -4.88 0.37
CA SER A 81 -4.02 -4.84 -0.96
C SER A 81 -4.75 -5.75 -1.96
N SER A 82 -4.56 -5.51 -3.26
CA SER A 82 -5.20 -6.30 -4.32
C SER A 82 -4.68 -7.73 -4.41
N MET A 83 -3.44 -7.93 -3.94
CA MET A 83 -2.74 -9.21 -3.92
C MET A 83 -1.68 -9.23 -2.84
N ALA A 84 -1.28 -10.41 -2.38
CA ALA A 84 -0.13 -10.55 -1.49
C ALA A 84 1.19 -10.30 -2.23
N LEU A 85 2.22 -9.92 -1.47
CA LEU A 85 3.59 -10.01 -1.97
C LEU A 85 3.97 -11.49 -2.10
N PRO A 86 4.43 -11.94 -3.28
CA PRO A 86 4.83 -13.32 -3.44
C PRO A 86 6.16 -13.61 -2.75
N PHE A 87 6.13 -14.45 -1.73
CA PHE A 87 7.29 -15.05 -1.09
C PHE A 87 7.14 -16.58 -1.10
N PRO A 88 8.13 -17.34 -1.48
CA PRO A 88 9.37 -17.00 -2.18
C PRO A 88 9.12 -16.59 -3.65
N ASN A 89 10.21 -16.25 -4.36
CA ASN A 89 10.17 -16.00 -5.81
C ASN A 89 9.43 -17.10 -6.53
N LEU A 90 8.37 -16.73 -7.24
CA LEU A 90 7.50 -17.68 -7.93
C LEU A 90 8.10 -18.19 -9.25
N GLY A 91 9.17 -17.56 -9.77
CA GLY A 91 9.75 -17.88 -11.07
C GLY A 91 8.87 -17.49 -12.26
N TYR A 92 7.78 -16.75 -12.03
CA TYR A 92 6.88 -16.23 -13.06
C TYR A 92 6.28 -14.90 -12.64
N GLY A 93 5.85 -14.10 -13.61
CA GLY A 93 5.19 -12.82 -13.36
C GLY A 93 3.74 -12.99 -12.90
N VAL A 94 3.26 -12.06 -12.09
CA VAL A 94 1.87 -12.06 -11.58
C VAL A 94 1.21 -10.70 -11.78
N TYR A 95 -0.08 -10.75 -12.07
CA TYR A 95 -0.96 -9.57 -12.14
C TYR A 95 -2.14 -9.75 -11.18
N PRO A 96 -2.55 -8.71 -10.44
CA PRO A 96 -3.77 -8.78 -9.65
C PRO A 96 -4.95 -8.99 -10.59
N TRP A 97 -5.74 -10.01 -10.38
CA TRP A 97 -6.83 -10.33 -11.28
C TRP A 97 -8.08 -10.82 -10.55
N LYS A 98 -9.22 -10.44 -11.07
CA LYS A 98 -10.54 -10.98 -10.71
C LYS A 98 -11.50 -10.80 -11.89
N GLU A 99 -12.60 -11.53 -11.89
CA GLU A 99 -13.60 -11.48 -12.96
C GLU A 99 -14.05 -10.05 -13.27
N VAL A 100 -14.31 -9.25 -12.24
CA VAL A 100 -14.71 -7.84 -12.37
C VAL A 100 -13.69 -6.99 -13.16
N VAL A 101 -12.40 -7.33 -13.10
CA VAL A 101 -11.37 -6.62 -13.88
C VAL A 101 -11.54 -6.90 -15.38
N SER A 102 -11.81 -8.16 -15.74
CA SER A 102 -12.04 -8.54 -17.14
C SER A 102 -13.34 -7.92 -17.68
N GLU A 103 -14.39 -7.93 -16.89
CA GLU A 103 -15.69 -7.33 -17.23
C GLU A 103 -15.57 -5.82 -17.45
N LEU A 104 -14.93 -5.11 -16.54
CA LEU A 104 -14.70 -3.66 -16.67
C LEU A 104 -13.76 -3.31 -17.82
N PHE A 105 -12.78 -4.19 -18.13
CA PHE A 105 -11.87 -3.97 -19.25
C PHE A 105 -12.64 -4.04 -20.58
N GLU A 106 -13.45 -5.06 -20.75
CA GLU A 106 -14.28 -5.22 -21.95
C GLU A 106 -15.34 -4.10 -22.06
N GLU A 107 -16.00 -3.75 -20.96
CA GLU A 107 -16.98 -2.66 -20.92
C GLU A 107 -16.37 -1.31 -21.34
N ARG A 108 -15.18 -0.98 -20.81
CA ARG A 108 -14.56 0.34 -21.03
C ARG A 108 -13.83 0.47 -22.36
N TYR A 109 -13.25 -0.61 -22.83
CA TYR A 109 -12.33 -0.57 -23.97
C TYR A 109 -12.78 -1.40 -25.18
N GLY A 110 -13.88 -2.14 -25.05
CA GLY A 110 -14.54 -2.83 -26.17
C GLY A 110 -13.76 -4.07 -26.67
N VAL A 111 -12.82 -4.58 -25.87
CA VAL A 111 -12.01 -5.76 -26.20
C VAL A 111 -11.89 -6.67 -24.97
N ALA A 112 -12.04 -7.97 -25.18
CA ALA A 112 -11.92 -8.92 -24.08
C ALA A 112 -10.47 -8.96 -23.57
N LEU A 113 -10.27 -8.88 -22.24
CA LEU A 113 -8.96 -8.87 -21.62
C LEU A 113 -8.12 -10.08 -22.03
N ASN A 114 -8.74 -11.26 -22.18
CA ASN A 114 -8.03 -12.49 -22.58
C ASN A 114 -7.38 -12.39 -23.97
N ASP A 115 -7.95 -11.62 -24.90
CA ASP A 115 -7.44 -11.45 -26.24
C ASP A 115 -6.19 -10.58 -26.31
N VAL A 116 -5.99 -9.73 -25.30
CA VAL A 116 -4.90 -8.77 -25.22
C VAL A 116 -3.88 -9.06 -24.10
N LEU A 117 -4.00 -10.19 -23.40
CA LEU A 117 -3.08 -10.56 -22.32
C LEU A 117 -1.63 -10.62 -22.78
N LEU A 118 -1.35 -11.26 -23.91
CA LEU A 118 0.02 -11.44 -24.39
C LEU A 118 0.67 -10.10 -24.78
N PRO A 119 0.06 -9.24 -25.63
CA PRO A 119 0.64 -7.92 -25.89
C PRO A 119 0.73 -7.07 -24.63
N MET A 120 -0.23 -7.11 -23.71
CA MET A 120 -0.15 -6.42 -22.43
C MET A 120 1.08 -6.85 -21.61
N MET A 121 1.39 -8.13 -21.58
CA MET A 121 2.47 -8.70 -20.77
C MET A 121 3.85 -8.59 -21.43
N LEU A 122 3.93 -8.75 -22.74
CA LEU A 122 5.18 -8.95 -23.46
C LEU A 122 5.59 -7.76 -24.33
N ASP A 123 4.64 -7.02 -24.93
CA ASP A 123 4.96 -5.93 -25.83
C ASP A 123 5.49 -4.70 -25.08
N GLU A 124 6.64 -4.20 -25.55
CA GLU A 124 7.28 -2.96 -25.05
C GLU A 124 6.87 -1.73 -25.86
N GLY A 125 6.19 -1.92 -26.97
CA GLY A 125 5.72 -0.86 -27.84
C GLY A 125 4.53 -0.07 -27.30
N ALA A 126 4.00 0.81 -28.13
CA ALA A 126 2.92 1.70 -27.74
C ALA A 126 1.63 0.93 -27.39
N GLU A 127 1.33 -0.15 -28.09
CA GLU A 127 0.15 -0.98 -27.85
C GLU A 127 0.20 -1.62 -26.46
N GLY A 128 1.29 -2.35 -26.13
CA GLY A 128 1.43 -2.97 -24.81
C GLY A 128 1.45 -1.94 -23.67
N GLN A 129 2.04 -0.76 -23.90
CA GLN A 129 2.00 0.34 -22.93
C GLN A 129 0.57 0.85 -22.68
N GLN A 130 -0.21 1.02 -23.75
CA GLN A 130 -1.60 1.44 -23.65
C GLN A 130 -2.45 0.40 -22.93
N LEU A 131 -2.28 -0.88 -23.23
CA LEU A 131 -3.01 -1.97 -22.56
C LEU A 131 -2.70 -2.03 -21.06
N ARG A 132 -1.42 -1.87 -20.68
CA ARG A 132 -1.03 -1.81 -19.26
C ARG A 132 -1.62 -0.59 -18.55
N TYR A 133 -1.62 0.59 -19.17
CA TYR A 133 -2.29 1.77 -18.65
C TYR A 133 -3.77 1.50 -18.38
N GLN A 134 -4.48 0.96 -19.35
CA GLN A 134 -5.89 0.62 -19.24
C GLN A 134 -6.16 -0.39 -18.12
N TYR A 135 -5.32 -1.40 -18.02
CA TYR A 135 -5.44 -2.44 -16.99
C TYR A 135 -5.23 -1.89 -15.58
N PHE A 136 -4.12 -1.19 -15.34
CA PHE A 136 -3.82 -0.67 -14.00
C PHE A 136 -4.74 0.49 -13.61
N LYS A 137 -5.30 1.21 -14.55
CA LYS A 137 -6.38 2.17 -14.28
C LYS A 137 -7.60 1.48 -13.67
N ILE A 138 -7.98 0.30 -14.16
CA ILE A 138 -9.07 -0.50 -13.57
C ILE A 138 -8.70 -1.00 -12.18
N ILE A 139 -7.48 -1.48 -11.98
CA ILE A 139 -7.02 -1.90 -10.65
C ILE A 139 -7.09 -0.74 -9.66
N ALA A 140 -6.63 0.46 -10.04
CA ALA A 140 -6.69 1.66 -9.21
C ALA A 140 -8.14 2.02 -8.83
N ASP A 141 -9.05 2.01 -9.81
CA ASP A 141 -10.46 2.28 -9.56
C ASP A 141 -11.10 1.21 -8.66
N CYS A 142 -10.83 -0.07 -8.91
CA CYS A 142 -11.35 -1.13 -8.06
C CYS A 142 -10.85 -1.02 -6.62
N MET A 143 -9.56 -0.81 -6.40
CA MET A 143 -9.02 -0.71 -5.05
C MET A 143 -9.59 0.51 -4.32
N SER A 144 -9.54 1.68 -4.92
CA SER A 144 -10.00 2.91 -4.27
C SER A 144 -11.52 2.91 -4.04
N LEU A 145 -12.31 2.51 -5.02
CA LEU A 145 -13.78 2.61 -4.95
C LEU A 145 -14.44 1.41 -4.26
N ASN A 146 -13.95 0.19 -4.53
CA ASN A 146 -14.58 -1.02 -4.03
C ASN A 146 -14.18 -1.38 -2.60
N TYR A 147 -13.04 -0.89 -2.13
CA TYR A 147 -12.62 -1.11 -0.74
C TYR A 147 -12.62 0.20 0.06
N PHE A 148 -11.68 1.10 -0.18
CA PHE A 148 -11.45 2.25 0.69
C PHE A 148 -12.67 3.17 0.77
N LYS A 149 -13.28 3.51 -0.35
CA LYS A 149 -14.48 4.35 -0.39
C LYS A 149 -15.64 3.72 0.39
N GLN A 150 -15.91 2.43 0.19
CA GLN A 150 -17.02 1.76 0.89
C GLN A 150 -16.79 1.76 2.41
N VAL A 151 -15.54 1.50 2.86
CA VAL A 151 -15.20 1.54 4.28
C VAL A 151 -15.39 2.96 4.83
N ARG A 152 -14.89 3.98 4.14
CA ARG A 152 -15.06 5.38 4.54
C ARG A 152 -16.53 5.78 4.63
N GLU A 153 -17.32 5.50 3.61
CA GLU A 153 -18.73 5.84 3.58
C GLU A 153 -19.48 5.19 4.75
N TYR A 154 -19.17 3.92 5.04
CA TYR A 154 -19.75 3.25 6.20
C TYR A 154 -19.29 3.91 7.51
N CYS A 155 -18.00 4.17 7.70
CA CYS A 155 -17.45 4.84 8.87
C CYS A 155 -18.14 6.20 9.10
N THR A 156 -18.22 7.02 8.07
CA THR A 156 -18.90 8.32 8.11
C THR A 156 -20.36 8.19 8.55
N SER A 157 -21.08 7.17 8.06
CA SER A 157 -22.47 6.89 8.47
C SER A 157 -22.60 6.54 9.95
N GLN A 158 -21.53 6.08 10.58
CA GLN A 158 -21.45 5.73 12.00
C GLN A 158 -20.72 6.80 12.84
N LYS A 159 -20.45 7.98 12.30
CA LYS A 159 -19.69 9.07 12.96
C LYS A 159 -18.25 8.67 13.30
N LEU A 160 -17.68 7.74 12.54
CA LEU A 160 -16.29 7.30 12.65
C LEU A 160 -15.47 7.86 11.48
N LEU A 161 -14.18 8.02 11.70
CA LEU A 161 -13.21 8.27 10.66
C LEU A 161 -12.61 6.92 10.20
N SER A 162 -12.39 6.78 8.90
CA SER A 162 -11.62 5.66 8.34
C SER A 162 -10.13 5.98 8.36
N GLY A 163 -9.31 5.07 8.85
CA GLY A 163 -7.87 5.26 8.93
C GLY A 163 -7.09 3.96 8.82
N GLY A 164 -5.79 4.07 8.78
CA GLY A 164 -4.85 2.95 8.70
C GLY A 164 -3.70 3.22 7.74
N HIS A 165 -2.95 2.18 7.41
CA HIS A 165 -1.81 2.24 6.51
C HIS A 165 -1.91 1.18 5.40
N LEU A 166 -1.00 1.27 4.45
CA LEU A 166 -0.97 0.43 3.26
C LEU A 166 0.29 -0.44 3.27
N LEU A 167 0.41 -1.36 2.32
CA LEU A 167 1.55 -2.27 2.23
C LEU A 167 2.62 -1.69 1.30
N VAL A 168 3.86 -1.59 1.77
CA VAL A 168 5.04 -1.17 0.98
C VAL A 168 4.87 0.24 0.37
N GLU A 169 4.39 1.19 1.19
CA GLU A 169 4.17 2.58 0.76
C GLU A 169 5.47 3.28 0.36
N GLU A 170 6.59 2.80 0.85
CA GLU A 170 7.93 3.31 0.55
C GLU A 170 8.46 2.88 -0.82
N SER A 171 7.69 2.11 -1.61
CA SER A 171 8.09 1.65 -2.93
C SER A 171 7.05 1.96 -4.00
N MET A 172 7.30 3.00 -4.80
CA MET A 172 6.40 3.41 -5.87
C MET A 172 6.14 2.28 -6.89
N MET A 173 7.11 1.39 -7.09
CA MET A 173 6.94 0.22 -7.97
C MET A 173 5.93 -0.79 -7.41
N ALA A 174 5.84 -0.92 -6.09
CA ALA A 174 4.87 -1.78 -5.43
C ALA A 174 3.44 -1.22 -5.51
N HIS A 175 3.30 0.09 -5.59
CA HIS A 175 1.98 0.72 -5.69
C HIS A 175 1.20 0.24 -6.91
N VAL A 176 1.90 -0.06 -8.03
CA VAL A 176 1.26 -0.52 -9.27
C VAL A 176 0.47 -1.82 -9.08
N PRO A 177 1.09 -2.94 -8.68
CA PRO A 177 0.37 -4.20 -8.55
C PRO A 177 -0.52 -4.27 -7.31
N LEU A 178 -0.15 -3.57 -6.21
CA LEU A 178 -0.90 -3.67 -4.96
C LEU A 178 -2.14 -2.79 -4.93
N TYR A 179 -2.10 -1.65 -5.60
CA TYR A 179 -3.15 -0.62 -5.53
C TYR A 179 -3.58 -0.07 -6.89
N GLY A 180 -2.79 -0.24 -7.92
CA GLY A 180 -2.86 0.58 -9.13
C GLY A 180 -2.36 2.00 -8.84
N ASP A 181 -3.01 2.71 -7.90
CA ASP A 181 -2.66 4.06 -7.47
C ASP A 181 -2.88 4.21 -5.94
N ILE A 182 -1.78 4.33 -5.19
CA ILE A 182 -1.85 4.48 -3.74
C ILE A 182 -2.47 5.82 -3.32
N MET A 183 -2.22 6.89 -4.09
CA MET A 183 -2.81 8.21 -3.81
C MET A 183 -4.33 8.19 -3.97
N ALA A 184 -4.86 7.45 -4.96
CA ALA A 184 -6.29 7.25 -5.10
C ALA A 184 -6.90 6.52 -3.90
N CYS A 185 -6.18 5.52 -3.35
CA CYS A 185 -6.59 4.82 -2.14
C CYS A 185 -6.56 5.73 -0.91
N TYR A 186 -5.48 6.48 -0.69
CA TYR A 186 -5.35 7.42 0.42
C TYR A 186 -6.42 8.52 0.39
N ARG A 187 -6.81 9.00 -0.78
CA ARG A 187 -7.89 9.99 -0.93
C ARG A 187 -9.25 9.48 -0.51
N GLU A 188 -9.41 8.18 -0.41
CA GLU A 188 -10.61 7.55 0.13
C GLU A 188 -10.48 7.18 1.62
N MET A 189 -9.52 7.79 2.34
CA MET A 189 -9.34 7.63 3.79
C MET A 189 -9.43 8.98 4.49
N ASP A 190 -10.04 9.02 5.68
CA ASP A 190 -10.10 10.24 6.50
C ASP A 190 -8.77 10.48 7.22
N ILE A 191 -8.09 9.40 7.61
CA ILE A 191 -6.79 9.42 8.29
C ILE A 191 -5.85 8.46 7.53
N PRO A 192 -5.34 8.85 6.34
CA PRO A 192 -4.35 8.03 5.64
C PRO A 192 -3.08 7.90 6.47
N GLY A 193 -2.39 6.78 6.33
CA GLY A 193 -1.23 6.48 7.16
C GLY A 193 -0.14 5.69 6.47
N ILE A 194 0.93 5.48 7.22
CA ILE A 194 2.10 4.71 6.81
C ILE A 194 2.50 3.72 7.91
N ASP A 195 3.19 2.64 7.52
CA ASP A 195 3.85 1.72 8.44
C ASP A 195 5.37 1.91 8.39
N VAL A 196 6.00 2.03 9.55
CA VAL A 196 7.45 2.24 9.69
C VAL A 196 8.04 1.21 10.63
N LEU A 197 8.66 0.19 10.07
CA LEU A 197 9.15 -1.00 10.78
C LEU A 197 10.52 -0.80 11.47
N THR A 198 10.92 0.43 11.73
CA THR A 198 12.23 0.73 12.36
C THR A 198 12.25 2.06 13.09
N GLY A 199 12.96 2.10 14.21
CA GLY A 199 13.32 3.33 14.92
C GLY A 199 14.59 4.01 14.41
N MET A 200 15.29 3.41 13.42
CA MET A 200 16.59 3.91 12.94
C MET A 200 16.42 5.00 11.86
N PRO A 201 16.88 6.25 12.09
CA PRO A 201 16.75 7.32 11.11
C PRO A 201 17.45 7.05 9.77
N SER A 202 18.53 6.25 9.78
CA SER A 202 19.27 5.87 8.59
C SER A 202 18.46 5.03 7.60
N PHE A 203 17.52 4.22 8.11
CA PHE A 203 16.62 3.40 7.29
C PHE A 203 15.37 4.14 6.86
N THR A 204 15.02 5.25 7.53
CA THR A 204 13.78 5.98 7.27
C THR A 204 13.86 6.99 6.13
N ARG A 205 14.96 7.04 5.36
CA ARG A 205 15.05 7.91 4.18
C ARG A 205 13.90 7.65 3.19
N ARG A 206 13.57 6.38 2.96
CA ARG A 206 12.47 5.96 2.07
C ARG A 206 11.10 6.32 2.59
N TYR A 207 10.92 6.36 3.91
CA TYR A 207 9.61 6.65 4.52
C TYR A 207 9.26 8.15 4.54
N LEU A 208 10.18 9.04 4.18
CA LEU A 208 9.86 10.46 4.14
C LEU A 208 8.87 10.77 3.01
N TYR A 209 9.05 10.19 1.84
CA TYR A 209 8.11 10.43 0.76
C TYR A 209 6.77 9.72 0.99
N SER A 210 6.73 8.54 1.62
CA SER A 210 5.46 7.87 1.95
C SER A 210 4.62 8.72 2.91
N SER A 211 5.22 9.31 3.95
CA SER A 211 4.52 10.26 4.82
C SER A 211 4.00 11.49 4.07
N ARG A 212 4.78 11.98 3.09
CA ARG A 212 4.35 13.09 2.22
C ARG A 212 3.24 12.72 1.26
N LEU A 213 3.22 11.50 0.72
CA LEU A 213 2.11 11.01 -0.09
C LEU A 213 0.83 10.96 0.71
N ALA A 214 0.87 10.34 1.90
CA ALA A 214 -0.28 10.26 2.79
C ALA A 214 -0.78 11.65 3.20
N SER A 215 0.12 12.56 3.58
CA SER A 215 -0.26 13.92 3.97
C SER A 215 -0.77 14.76 2.80
N SER A 216 -0.20 14.61 1.61
CA SER A 216 -0.70 15.28 0.40
C SER A 216 -2.10 14.80 0.02
N ALA A 217 -2.38 13.50 0.15
CA ALA A 217 -3.71 12.95 -0.08
C ALA A 217 -4.73 13.50 0.92
N ALA A 218 -4.36 13.57 2.21
CA ALA A 218 -5.18 14.18 3.24
C ALA A 218 -5.51 15.66 2.92
N GLU A 219 -4.48 16.46 2.65
CA GLU A 219 -4.64 17.89 2.32
C GLU A 219 -5.53 18.12 1.08
N LEU A 220 -5.35 17.32 0.02
CA LEU A 220 -6.18 17.41 -1.19
C LEU A 220 -7.65 17.13 -0.94
N ASN A 221 -7.97 16.40 0.12
CA ASN A 221 -9.34 16.12 0.56
C ASN A 221 -9.83 17.01 1.71
N GLY A 222 -9.04 17.99 2.13
CA GLY A 222 -9.38 18.89 3.23
C GLY A 222 -9.24 18.25 4.61
N HIS A 223 -8.49 17.15 4.72
CA HIS A 223 -8.14 16.50 5.99
C HIS A 223 -6.76 16.96 6.48
N THR A 224 -6.56 16.96 7.80
CA THR A 224 -5.29 17.38 8.42
C THR A 224 -4.60 16.25 9.18
N ARG A 225 -5.28 15.14 9.41
CA ARG A 225 -4.76 14.01 10.19
C ARG A 225 -4.10 13.00 9.27
N VAL A 226 -2.90 12.58 9.67
CA VAL A 226 -2.11 11.52 9.02
C VAL A 226 -1.52 10.65 10.11
N MET A 227 -1.71 9.36 10.00
CA MET A 227 -1.21 8.45 11.02
C MET A 227 0.09 7.75 10.59
N THR A 228 0.80 7.25 11.58
CA THR A 228 1.84 6.23 11.40
C THR A 228 1.60 5.06 12.32
N GLU A 229 1.85 3.86 11.84
CA GLU A 229 2.22 2.72 12.66
C GLU A 229 3.74 2.72 12.79
N SER A 230 4.27 2.53 14.00
CA SER A 230 5.71 2.45 14.23
C SER A 230 6.03 1.19 15.02
N CYS A 231 6.80 0.30 14.41
CA CYS A 231 7.15 -0.99 14.96
C CYS A 231 8.67 -1.23 14.84
N PRO A 232 9.35 -1.70 15.89
CA PRO A 232 10.80 -1.86 15.88
C PRO A 232 11.28 -3.19 15.30
N ILE A 233 10.49 -3.88 14.48
CA ILE A 233 10.80 -5.23 13.96
C ILE A 233 12.19 -5.30 13.34
N SER A 234 12.54 -4.31 12.52
CA SER A 234 13.86 -4.28 11.87
C SER A 234 15.00 -4.00 12.83
N ASP A 235 14.73 -3.28 13.91
CA ASP A 235 15.76 -2.90 14.89
C ASP A 235 16.35 -4.11 15.60
N TYR A 236 15.53 -5.11 15.88
CA TYR A 236 15.94 -6.32 16.60
C TYR A 236 17.11 -7.05 15.93
N ASN A 237 17.24 -6.91 14.60
CA ASN A 237 18.37 -7.49 13.86
C ASN A 237 19.67 -6.69 14.02
N PHE A 238 19.60 -5.40 14.38
CA PHE A 238 20.75 -4.49 14.45
C PHE A 238 21.17 -4.17 15.88
N TYR A 239 20.23 -4.25 16.84
CA TYR A 239 20.46 -3.90 18.23
C TYR A 239 20.37 -5.10 19.19
N ASN A 240 20.84 -6.27 18.76
CA ASN A 240 20.90 -7.49 19.58
C ASN A 240 19.54 -7.87 20.23
N GLY A 241 18.49 -7.85 19.44
CA GLY A 241 17.13 -8.19 19.89
C GLY A 241 16.44 -7.09 20.69
N LYS A 242 16.91 -5.84 20.58
CA LYS A 242 16.32 -4.66 21.21
C LYS A 242 15.86 -3.65 20.16
N GLU A 243 15.08 -2.69 20.60
CA GLU A 243 14.75 -1.48 19.83
C GLU A 243 15.99 -0.59 19.64
N ALA A 244 15.95 0.28 18.66
CA ALA A 244 16.92 1.37 18.52
C ALA A 244 16.93 2.26 19.77
N PRO A 245 18.05 2.95 20.08
CA PRO A 245 18.08 3.92 21.17
C PRO A 245 16.98 4.99 21.04
N SER A 246 16.41 5.40 22.16
CA SER A 246 15.28 6.35 22.19
C SER A 246 15.56 7.66 21.44
N ILE A 247 16.81 8.09 21.37
CA ILE A 247 17.22 9.28 20.61
C ILE A 247 17.09 9.06 19.09
N GLU A 248 17.37 7.84 18.60
CA GLU A 248 17.20 7.49 17.19
C GLU A 248 15.71 7.36 16.84
N ILE A 249 14.93 6.67 17.68
CA ILE A 249 13.48 6.57 17.55
C ILE A 249 12.88 7.99 17.48
N LYS A 250 13.29 8.88 18.36
CA LYS A 250 12.86 10.29 18.34
C LYS A 250 13.21 10.99 17.02
N GLY A 251 14.37 10.73 16.48
CA GLY A 251 14.78 11.25 15.16
C GLY A 251 13.88 10.75 14.04
N THR A 252 13.54 9.46 14.06
CA THR A 252 12.62 8.83 13.10
C THR A 252 11.22 9.43 13.16
N LEU A 253 10.65 9.56 14.37
CA LEU A 253 9.32 10.16 14.54
C LEU A 253 9.31 11.64 14.13
N ASN A 254 10.37 12.40 14.42
CA ASN A 254 10.48 13.78 13.95
C ASN A 254 10.50 13.89 12.42
N ARG A 255 11.17 12.99 11.72
CA ARG A 255 11.14 12.95 10.25
C ARG A 255 9.74 12.70 9.72
N GLN A 256 8.99 11.81 10.34
CA GLN A 256 7.59 11.54 9.96
C GLN A 256 6.73 12.79 10.20
N MET A 257 6.91 13.50 11.33
CA MET A 257 6.22 14.76 11.61
C MET A 257 6.53 15.83 10.56
N VAL A 258 7.79 15.95 10.13
CA VAL A 258 8.16 16.84 9.00
C VAL A 258 7.47 16.42 7.70
N GLY A 259 7.26 15.12 7.50
CA GLY A 259 6.49 14.56 6.38
C GLY A 259 4.98 14.79 6.49
N GLY A 260 4.49 15.26 7.65
CA GLY A 260 3.07 15.59 7.87
C GLY A 260 2.31 14.61 8.75
N VAL A 261 2.98 13.64 9.39
CA VAL A 261 2.34 12.72 10.34
C VAL A 261 1.96 13.45 11.62
N THR A 262 0.71 13.29 12.05
CA THR A 262 0.12 13.92 13.24
C THR A 262 -0.31 12.93 14.30
N ASP A 263 -0.60 11.70 13.91
CA ASP A 263 -1.16 10.66 14.77
C ASP A 263 -0.21 9.46 14.84
N PHE A 264 0.09 9.00 16.06
CA PHE A 264 1.08 7.96 16.29
C PHE A 264 0.44 6.73 16.93
N ASN A 265 0.45 5.62 16.20
CA ASN A 265 0.14 4.29 16.71
C ASN A 265 1.47 3.52 16.82
N ASN A 266 1.92 3.27 18.06
CA ASN A 266 3.26 2.72 18.25
C ASN A 266 3.24 1.36 18.95
N TYR A 267 4.11 0.45 18.49
CA TYR A 267 4.53 -0.78 19.19
C TYR A 267 5.86 -0.61 19.92
N LEU A 268 6.27 0.64 20.18
CA LEU A 268 7.55 0.95 20.85
C LEU A 268 7.43 0.77 22.36
N GLU A 269 8.25 -0.09 22.93
CA GLU A 269 8.34 -0.31 24.38
C GLU A 269 9.25 0.70 25.08
N LEU A 270 10.12 1.37 24.30
CA LEU A 270 11.18 2.26 24.80
C LEU A 270 12.05 1.54 25.85
N GLN A 271 12.58 0.39 25.45
CA GLN A 271 13.30 -0.54 26.36
C GLN A 271 14.55 0.07 27.01
N HIS A 272 15.08 1.16 26.45
CA HIS A 272 16.22 1.89 26.98
C HIS A 272 15.87 2.95 28.03
N GLU A 273 14.57 3.12 28.32
CA GLU A 273 14.07 4.16 29.22
C GLU A 273 13.39 3.56 30.46
N ASP A 274 13.54 4.25 31.58
CA ASP A 274 12.71 4.03 32.76
C ASP A 274 11.32 4.69 32.60
N SER A 275 10.47 4.59 33.58
CA SER A 275 9.12 5.17 33.55
C SER A 275 9.13 6.69 33.35
N THR A 276 10.12 7.39 33.91
CA THR A 276 10.28 8.84 33.78
C THR A 276 10.71 9.22 32.36
N GLY A 277 11.69 8.48 31.82
CA GLY A 277 12.16 8.65 30.44
C GLY A 277 11.05 8.39 29.41
N ARG A 278 10.29 7.29 29.57
CA ARG A 278 9.13 6.97 28.69
C ARG A 278 8.08 8.08 28.74
N LYS A 279 7.78 8.58 29.93
CA LYS A 279 6.85 9.72 30.08
C LYS A 279 7.37 10.95 29.33
N ALA A 280 8.63 11.32 29.55
CA ALA A 280 9.24 12.48 28.91
C ALA A 280 9.28 12.35 27.38
N PHE A 281 9.54 11.15 26.87
CA PHE A 281 9.48 10.84 25.44
C PHE A 281 8.07 11.05 24.87
N ASN A 282 7.07 10.44 25.51
CA ASN A 282 5.68 10.57 25.07
C ASN A 282 5.14 11.99 25.18
N ASP A 283 5.48 12.71 26.24
CA ASP A 283 5.14 14.14 26.41
C ASP A 283 5.76 15.02 25.32
N TYR A 284 6.97 14.67 24.87
CA TYR A 284 7.61 15.36 23.75
C TYR A 284 6.85 15.12 22.43
N ILE A 285 6.58 13.85 22.08
CA ILE A 285 5.86 13.49 20.86
C ILE A 285 4.47 14.16 20.85
N ALA A 286 3.74 14.06 21.95
CA ALA A 286 2.41 14.66 22.06
C ALA A 286 2.43 16.19 21.87
N ARG A 287 3.41 16.89 22.44
CA ARG A 287 3.52 18.35 22.28
C ARG A 287 3.85 18.74 20.83
N VAL A 288 4.76 18.04 20.18
CA VAL A 288 5.10 18.35 18.77
C VAL A 288 3.92 18.01 17.86
N ALA A 289 3.29 16.85 18.04
CA ALA A 289 2.08 16.46 17.29
C ALA A 289 0.98 17.51 17.44
N MET A 290 0.70 17.98 18.66
CA MET A 290 -0.27 19.04 18.91
C MET A 290 0.07 20.36 18.21
N MET A 291 1.36 20.71 18.11
CA MET A 291 1.80 21.94 17.43
C MET A 291 1.58 21.89 15.92
N ILE A 292 1.62 20.71 15.31
CA ILE A 292 1.52 20.55 13.86
C ILE A 292 0.14 20.12 13.39
N SER A 293 -0.70 19.53 14.25
CA SER A 293 -2.00 18.93 13.89
C SER A 293 -3.00 19.92 13.29
N ASP A 294 -2.97 21.19 13.72
CA ASP A 294 -3.82 22.26 13.19
C ASP A 294 -3.08 23.16 12.18
N GLY A 295 -1.84 22.80 11.84
CA GLY A 295 -1.01 23.57 10.93
C GLY A 295 -1.41 23.36 9.47
N VAL A 296 -1.28 24.41 8.67
CA VAL A 296 -1.36 24.33 7.21
C VAL A 296 0.04 24.34 6.65
N ARG A 297 0.37 23.36 5.81
CA ARG A 297 1.68 23.30 5.16
C ARG A 297 1.85 24.47 4.21
N ALA A 298 2.90 25.26 4.40
CA ALA A 298 3.25 26.38 3.53
C ALA A 298 4.11 25.90 2.34
N SER A 299 3.70 24.84 1.66
CA SER A 299 4.42 24.30 0.52
C SER A 299 4.24 25.16 -0.72
N ARG A 300 5.36 25.47 -1.42
CA ARG A 300 5.36 26.23 -2.68
C ARG A 300 5.70 25.38 -3.89
N ILE A 301 6.04 24.12 -3.65
CA ILE A 301 6.46 23.16 -4.68
C ILE A 301 5.52 21.98 -4.65
N ALA A 302 4.96 21.65 -5.81
CA ALA A 302 4.22 20.42 -6.02
C ALA A 302 5.08 19.46 -6.84
N VAL A 303 5.16 18.20 -6.38
CA VAL A 303 5.82 17.12 -7.12
C VAL A 303 4.74 16.24 -7.73
N TYR A 304 4.84 16.05 -9.04
CA TYR A 304 3.95 15.13 -9.74
C TYR A 304 4.28 13.68 -9.38
N TYR A 305 3.30 12.94 -8.89
CA TYR A 305 3.40 11.51 -8.63
C TYR A 305 3.14 10.72 -9.92
N PRO A 306 4.18 10.13 -10.56
CA PRO A 306 4.11 9.67 -11.95
C PRO A 306 3.59 8.23 -12.09
N ILE A 307 2.57 7.84 -11.34
CA ILE A 307 2.08 6.46 -11.29
C ILE A 307 1.55 5.99 -12.65
N GLU A 308 0.88 6.86 -13.42
CA GLU A 308 0.36 6.51 -14.73
C GLU A 308 1.48 6.17 -15.73
N THR A 309 2.62 6.85 -15.61
CA THR A 309 3.81 6.50 -16.40
C THR A 309 4.35 5.14 -15.99
N LEU A 310 4.34 4.82 -14.70
CA LEU A 310 4.73 3.50 -14.22
C LEU A 310 3.79 2.40 -14.72
N TRP A 311 2.49 2.63 -14.77
CA TRP A 311 1.55 1.65 -15.34
C TRP A 311 1.98 1.21 -16.73
N THR A 312 2.40 2.14 -17.59
CA THR A 312 2.83 1.81 -18.96
C THR A 312 4.09 0.96 -19.01
N LYS A 313 4.94 1.03 -17.98
CA LYS A 313 6.27 0.39 -17.92
C LYS A 313 6.30 -0.85 -17.03
N TYR A 314 5.31 -1.01 -16.17
CA TYR A 314 5.29 -2.13 -15.23
C TYR A 314 5.02 -3.46 -15.95
N ARG A 315 6.00 -4.34 -15.91
CA ARG A 315 5.89 -5.73 -16.39
C ARG A 315 6.47 -6.64 -15.32
N PRO A 316 5.64 -7.42 -14.61
CA PRO A 316 6.15 -8.37 -13.63
C PRO A 316 6.94 -9.47 -14.36
N LEU A 317 8.22 -9.53 -14.08
CA LEU A 317 9.10 -10.60 -14.55
C LEU A 317 9.12 -11.77 -13.57
N ALA A 318 9.75 -12.88 -13.97
CA ALA A 318 9.97 -14.05 -13.12
C ALA A 318 10.69 -13.73 -11.80
N THR A 319 11.42 -12.62 -11.75
CA THR A 319 12.07 -12.08 -10.55
C THR A 319 11.25 -11.01 -9.84
N GLY A 320 10.00 -10.77 -10.28
CA GLY A 320 9.15 -9.67 -9.80
C GLY A 320 8.83 -9.75 -8.32
N LEU A 321 8.37 -8.66 -7.74
CA LEU A 321 7.94 -8.48 -6.35
C LEU A 321 8.72 -9.34 -5.34
N GLN A 322 10.03 -9.16 -5.29
CA GLN A 322 10.87 -9.79 -4.29
C GLN A 322 11.32 -8.75 -3.29
N SER A 323 11.05 -9.01 -2.04
CA SER A 323 11.50 -8.25 -0.88
C SER A 323 11.23 -6.74 -0.92
N TRP A 324 11.20 -6.17 0.25
CA TRP A 324 11.05 -4.75 0.59
C TRP A 324 11.95 -3.81 -0.22
N ASP A 325 13.06 -4.32 -0.78
CA ASP A 325 14.07 -3.52 -1.47
C ASP A 325 14.08 -3.67 -2.99
N ASN A 326 13.43 -4.69 -3.54
CA ASN A 326 13.49 -5.04 -4.96
C ASN A 326 12.12 -5.35 -5.55
N VAL A 327 11.17 -4.47 -5.36
CA VAL A 327 9.92 -4.49 -6.13
C VAL A 327 10.22 -3.99 -7.55
N ALA A 328 11.03 -4.74 -8.25
CA ALA A 328 11.39 -4.43 -9.62
C ALA A 328 10.39 -5.09 -10.57
N GLY A 329 9.40 -4.36 -11.00
CA GLY A 329 8.85 -4.63 -12.32
C GLY A 329 9.96 -4.36 -13.32
N GLY A 330 10.37 -5.35 -14.09
CA GLY A 330 11.62 -5.42 -14.84
C GLY A 330 11.90 -4.38 -15.92
N ASP A 331 11.23 -3.25 -15.95
CA ASP A 331 11.56 -2.16 -16.88
C ASP A 331 12.59 -1.20 -16.24
N PRO A 332 13.82 -1.08 -16.81
CA PRO A 332 14.83 -0.18 -16.27
C PRO A 332 14.40 1.30 -16.21
N LYS A 333 13.53 1.74 -17.13
CA LYS A 333 13.00 3.11 -17.13
C LYS A 333 12.04 3.35 -15.99
N ALA A 334 11.21 2.34 -15.65
CA ALA A 334 10.35 2.39 -14.47
C ALA A 334 11.17 2.50 -13.19
N GLN A 335 12.23 1.71 -13.06
CA GLN A 335 13.15 1.78 -11.92
C GLN A 335 13.85 3.15 -11.83
N GLN A 336 14.32 3.69 -12.95
CA GLN A 336 14.93 5.01 -12.99
C GLN A 336 13.95 6.11 -12.58
N LEU A 337 12.69 6.02 -13.01
CA LEU A 337 11.65 6.98 -12.66
C LEU A 337 11.33 6.92 -11.16
N SER A 338 11.19 5.72 -10.59
CA SER A 338 11.00 5.54 -9.15
C SER A 338 12.16 6.13 -8.35
N ALA A 339 13.40 5.78 -8.72
CA ALA A 339 14.59 6.32 -8.06
C ALA A 339 14.76 7.84 -8.21
N LEU A 340 14.30 8.42 -9.32
CA LEU A 340 14.28 9.87 -9.50
C LEU A 340 13.24 10.52 -8.57
N PHE A 341 12.04 9.96 -8.49
CA PHE A 341 10.99 10.43 -7.60
C PHE A 341 11.43 10.42 -6.14
N ASP A 342 12.07 9.32 -5.68
CA ASP A 342 12.63 9.21 -4.33
C ASP A 342 13.63 10.32 -4.06
N ARG A 343 14.61 10.53 -4.98
CA ARG A 343 15.63 11.57 -4.82
C ARG A 343 15.05 12.97 -4.80
N VAL A 344 14.09 13.28 -5.67
CA VAL A 344 13.42 14.59 -5.68
C VAL A 344 12.66 14.79 -4.38
N SER A 345 11.98 13.78 -3.89
CA SER A 345 11.22 13.83 -2.63
C SER A 345 12.14 13.98 -1.41
N ASP A 346 13.35 13.41 -1.43
CA ASP A 346 14.35 13.57 -0.38
C ASP A 346 14.99 14.96 -0.35
N CYS A 347 15.03 15.65 -1.49
CA CYS A 347 15.64 16.99 -1.60
C CYS A 347 14.72 18.14 -1.20
N LEU A 348 13.41 17.90 -1.12
CA LEU A 348 12.38 18.91 -0.79
C LEU A 348 11.92 18.79 0.67
#